data_0eb819c24fc7e345a754db16d4ebfef6
#
_entry.id   0eb819c24fc7e345a754db16d4ebfef6
#
_cell.length_a   1.000
_cell.length_b   1.000
_cell.length_c   1.000
_cell.angle_alpha   90.00
_cell.angle_beta   90.00
_cell.angle_gamma   90.00
#
_symmetry.space_group_name_H-M   'P 1'
#
loop_
_entity.id
_entity.type
_entity.pdbx_description
1 polymer ?
#
loop_
_entity_poly.entity_id
_entity_poly.type
_entity_poly.pdbx_seq_one_letter_code
_entity_poly.pdbx_strand_id
1 'polypeptide(L)'
;MTQNNAPRLLLAGTGSGCGKTTVTTAILRALQRRGVTLSAFKCGPDYIDPMFHTAVLGVPSRNLDLFFEDETGIRSQLARHIQPDGLGVIEGVMGFYDGVSGTTDTASAAHLARATGTPAVLIVRPKGQSLSLAAQIHGFRTFAENTLAGVILNGFSAGMYSFYKQIAEKAGLPVLGFLPPVPEAEIPDRHLGLVTADELSDLREKIDRLADAAEEGIDLHALC
;
A
#
# COMPACT_ATOMS: atom_id res chain seq x y z
N MET A 1 -25.36 -6.20 -13.37
CA MET A 1 -23.90 -6.47 -13.25
C MET A 1 -23.65 -6.76 -11.80
N THR A 2 -23.29 -7.97 -11.44
CA THR A 2 -22.94 -8.35 -10.07
C THR A 2 -21.73 -7.54 -9.65
N GLN A 3 -21.87 -6.68 -8.63
CA GLN A 3 -20.72 -6.10 -7.95
C GLN A 3 -19.85 -7.26 -7.47
N ASN A 4 -18.66 -7.37 -8.03
CA ASN A 4 -17.69 -8.34 -7.51
C ASN A 4 -17.26 -7.83 -6.13
N ASN A 5 -17.79 -8.44 -5.09
CA ASN A 5 -17.53 -8.12 -3.69
C ASN A 5 -16.23 -8.77 -3.19
N ALA A 6 -15.29 -9.07 -4.10
CA ALA A 6 -14.01 -9.63 -3.69
C ALA A 6 -13.32 -8.71 -2.67
N PRO A 7 -12.80 -9.26 -1.57
CA PRO A 7 -12.04 -8.51 -0.59
C PRO A 7 -10.89 -7.74 -1.26
N ARG A 8 -10.72 -6.49 -0.87
CA ARG A 8 -9.66 -5.66 -1.43
C ARG A 8 -9.30 -4.50 -0.51
N LEU A 9 -8.07 -4.05 -0.59
CA LEU A 9 -7.59 -2.86 0.12
C LEU A 9 -6.66 -2.04 -0.76
N LEU A 10 -6.57 -0.74 -0.48
CA LEU A 10 -5.63 0.17 -1.12
C LEU A 10 -4.64 0.70 -0.08
N LEU A 11 -3.36 0.54 -0.34
CA LEU A 11 -2.26 1.06 0.48
C LEU A 11 -1.80 2.39 -0.10
N ALA A 12 -2.17 3.49 0.54
CA ALA A 12 -1.86 4.85 0.09
C ALA A 12 -0.75 5.48 0.95
N GLY A 13 -0.18 6.56 0.48
CA GLY A 13 0.83 7.29 1.25
C GLY A 13 0.50 8.77 1.44
N THR A 14 1.13 9.39 2.41
CA THR A 14 1.06 10.85 2.60
C THR A 14 1.87 11.62 1.55
N GLY A 15 2.69 10.94 0.76
CA GLY A 15 3.52 11.50 -0.31
C GLY A 15 4.50 10.46 -0.84
N SER A 16 5.36 10.88 -1.76
CA SER A 16 6.48 10.06 -2.22
C SER A 16 7.49 9.85 -1.07
N GLY A 17 8.16 8.67 -1.05
CA GLY A 17 9.17 8.36 -0.04
C GLY A 17 8.64 8.02 1.36
N CYS A 18 7.32 7.92 1.59
CA CYS A 18 6.77 7.48 2.87
C CYS A 18 6.88 5.97 3.12
N GLY A 19 7.33 5.19 2.11
CA GLY A 19 7.57 3.75 2.19
C GLY A 19 6.43 2.87 1.71
N LYS A 20 5.55 3.36 0.83
CA LYS A 20 4.44 2.57 0.26
C LYS A 20 4.91 1.23 -0.27
N THR A 21 5.87 1.22 -1.18
CA THR A 21 6.34 -0.01 -1.81
C THR A 21 6.94 -1.00 -0.81
N THR A 22 7.74 -0.50 0.16
CA THR A 22 8.30 -1.36 1.21
C THR A 22 7.20 -1.99 2.05
N VAL A 23 6.22 -1.20 2.50
CA VAL A 23 5.10 -1.70 3.31
C VAL A 23 4.20 -2.63 2.49
N THR A 24 3.89 -2.29 1.23
CA THR A 24 3.08 -3.14 0.34
C THR A 24 3.76 -4.49 0.10
N THR A 25 5.05 -4.49 -0.20
CA THR A 25 5.85 -5.70 -0.42
C THR A 25 5.88 -6.58 0.83
N ALA A 26 6.11 -5.97 2.00
CA ALA A 26 6.10 -6.67 3.28
C ALA A 26 4.75 -7.35 3.56
N ILE A 27 3.65 -6.61 3.37
CA ILE A 27 2.28 -7.13 3.55
C ILE A 27 1.96 -8.24 2.55
N LEU A 28 2.25 -8.05 1.26
CA LEU A 28 2.01 -9.06 0.23
C LEU A 28 2.74 -10.37 0.59
N ARG A 29 4.01 -10.29 0.97
CA ARG A 29 4.78 -11.47 1.33
C ARG A 29 4.29 -12.13 2.61
N ALA A 30 3.98 -11.37 3.64
CA ALA A 30 3.44 -11.88 4.90
C ALA A 30 2.08 -12.59 4.70
N LEU A 31 1.18 -12.01 3.93
CA LEU A 31 -0.10 -12.63 3.59
C LEU A 31 0.06 -13.88 2.73
N GLN A 32 1.00 -13.86 1.77
CA GLN A 32 1.32 -15.04 0.96
C GLN A 32 1.82 -16.21 1.81
N ARG A 33 2.68 -15.94 2.80
CA ARG A 33 3.18 -16.96 3.75
C ARG A 33 2.07 -17.55 4.62
N ARG A 34 0.99 -16.80 4.84
CA ARG A 34 -0.23 -17.27 5.53
C ARG A 34 -1.20 -18.02 4.61
N GLY A 35 -0.82 -18.25 3.35
CA GLY A 35 -1.64 -18.97 2.39
C GLY A 35 -2.79 -18.16 1.78
N VAL A 36 -2.79 -16.83 1.93
CA VAL A 36 -3.79 -15.95 1.30
C VAL A 36 -3.53 -15.89 -0.20
N THR A 37 -4.55 -16.15 -1.00
CA THR A 37 -4.50 -15.97 -2.45
C THR A 37 -4.52 -14.48 -2.77
N LEU A 38 -3.51 -13.97 -3.49
CA LEU A 38 -3.31 -12.54 -3.71
C LEU A 38 -3.38 -12.16 -5.17
N SER A 39 -3.94 -10.99 -5.43
CA SER A 39 -3.82 -10.25 -6.69
C SER A 39 -3.34 -8.84 -6.37
N ALA A 40 -2.22 -8.45 -6.95
CA ALA A 40 -1.66 -7.12 -6.72
C ALA A 40 -2.06 -6.17 -7.85
N PHE A 41 -2.21 -4.90 -7.49
CA PHE A 41 -2.49 -3.84 -8.44
C PHE A 41 -1.65 -2.60 -8.10
N LYS A 42 -1.36 -1.80 -9.11
CA LYS A 42 -0.72 -0.49 -8.98
C LYS A 42 -1.63 0.61 -9.49
N CYS A 43 -1.83 1.66 -8.71
CA CYS A 43 -2.50 2.86 -9.17
C CYS A 43 -1.60 3.60 -10.15
N GLY A 44 -2.16 3.96 -11.33
CA GLY A 44 -1.46 4.70 -12.37
C GLY A 44 -0.56 3.85 -13.30
N PRO A 45 0.12 4.49 -14.27
CA PRO A 45 0.90 3.82 -15.32
C PRO A 45 2.31 3.48 -14.83
N ASP A 46 2.45 2.53 -13.95
CA ASP A 46 3.75 2.08 -13.41
C ASP A 46 4.10 0.69 -13.97
N TYR A 47 5.26 0.55 -14.59
CA TYR A 47 5.75 -0.75 -15.08
C TYR A 47 6.64 -1.46 -14.07
N ILE A 48 7.25 -0.71 -13.16
CA ILE A 48 8.28 -1.20 -12.25
C ILE A 48 7.66 -2.05 -11.14
N ASP A 49 6.69 -1.49 -10.41
CA ASP A 49 6.06 -2.18 -9.29
C ASP A 49 5.30 -3.45 -9.70
N PRO A 50 4.49 -3.46 -10.77
CA PRO A 50 3.84 -4.68 -11.23
C PRO A 50 4.81 -5.78 -11.68
N MET A 51 5.91 -5.42 -12.33
CA MET A 51 6.95 -6.38 -12.71
C MET A 51 7.65 -6.93 -11.47
N PHE A 52 7.96 -6.08 -10.50
CA PHE A 52 8.58 -6.48 -9.24
C PHE A 52 7.69 -7.45 -8.46
N HIS A 53 6.42 -7.13 -8.27
CA HIS A 53 5.49 -8.01 -7.57
C HIS A 53 5.37 -9.37 -8.28
N THR A 54 5.33 -9.38 -9.60
CA THR A 54 5.21 -10.62 -10.38
C THR A 54 6.52 -11.42 -10.38
N ALA A 55 7.66 -10.79 -10.65
CA ALA A 55 8.93 -11.50 -10.80
C ALA A 55 9.51 -11.95 -9.45
N VAL A 56 9.37 -11.14 -8.40
CA VAL A 56 10.00 -11.40 -7.11
C VAL A 56 9.08 -12.14 -6.15
N LEU A 57 7.83 -11.68 -6.03
CA LEU A 57 6.84 -12.30 -5.13
C LEU A 57 6.04 -13.42 -5.79
N GLY A 58 6.02 -13.50 -7.13
CA GLY A 58 5.14 -14.42 -7.83
C GLY A 58 3.66 -14.06 -7.73
N VAL A 59 3.33 -12.83 -7.31
CA VAL A 59 1.96 -12.33 -7.20
C VAL A 59 1.59 -11.64 -8.51
N PRO A 60 0.56 -12.10 -9.26
CA PRO A 60 0.13 -11.42 -10.47
C PRO A 60 -0.23 -9.96 -10.18
N SER A 61 0.38 -9.03 -10.91
CA SER A 61 0.19 -7.59 -10.69
C SER A 61 -0.16 -6.85 -11.99
N ARG A 62 -1.01 -5.83 -11.89
CA ARG A 62 -1.52 -5.03 -13.00
C ARG A 62 -1.70 -3.58 -12.63
N ASN A 63 -1.70 -2.70 -13.63
CA ASN A 63 -2.04 -1.29 -13.43
C ASN A 63 -3.55 -1.07 -13.42
N LEU A 64 -3.98 -0.15 -12.57
CA LEU A 64 -5.34 0.44 -12.58
C LEU A 64 -5.17 1.93 -12.80
N ASP A 65 -5.44 2.40 -14.02
CA ASP A 65 -5.12 3.76 -14.42
C ASP A 65 -6.34 4.52 -14.91
N LEU A 66 -6.86 5.39 -14.05
CA LEU A 66 -7.99 6.29 -14.33
C LEU A 66 -7.66 7.43 -15.32
N PHE A 67 -6.42 7.54 -15.77
CA PHE A 67 -6.09 8.45 -16.86
C PHE A 67 -6.43 7.84 -18.23
N PHE A 68 -6.25 6.54 -18.39
CA PHE A 68 -6.51 5.82 -19.63
C PHE A 68 -7.86 5.12 -19.67
N GLU A 69 -8.43 4.80 -18.51
CA GLU A 69 -9.71 4.09 -18.42
C GLU A 69 -10.71 4.84 -17.53
N ASP A 70 -11.98 4.68 -17.83
CA ASP A 70 -13.06 5.17 -16.97
C ASP A 70 -13.25 4.26 -15.74
N GLU A 71 -14.02 4.74 -14.77
CA GLU A 71 -14.32 3.99 -13.56
C GLU A 71 -14.97 2.62 -13.82
N THR A 72 -15.75 2.50 -14.91
CA THR A 72 -16.41 1.24 -15.28
C THR A 72 -15.39 0.22 -15.78
N GLY A 73 -14.43 0.66 -16.59
CA GLY A 73 -13.29 -0.14 -17.04
C GLY A 73 -12.45 -0.62 -15.87
N ILE A 74 -12.10 0.28 -14.95
CA ILE A 74 -11.33 -0.06 -13.74
C ILE A 74 -12.07 -1.09 -12.87
N ARG A 75 -13.36 -0.89 -12.60
CA ARG A 75 -14.17 -1.88 -11.86
C ARG A 75 -14.23 -3.23 -12.56
N SER A 76 -14.30 -3.24 -13.88
CA SER A 76 -14.28 -4.47 -14.68
C SER A 76 -12.92 -5.18 -14.62
N GLN A 77 -11.80 -4.43 -14.63
CA GLN A 77 -10.46 -4.98 -14.46
C GLN A 77 -10.30 -5.65 -13.09
N LEU A 78 -10.69 -4.97 -12.00
CA LEU A 78 -10.67 -5.55 -10.66
C LEU A 78 -11.47 -6.84 -10.60
N ALA A 79 -12.71 -6.83 -11.12
CA ALA A 79 -13.59 -7.98 -11.11
C ALA A 79 -13.02 -9.20 -11.85
N ARG A 80 -12.24 -8.96 -12.92
CA ARG A 80 -11.65 -10.04 -13.74
C ARG A 80 -10.36 -10.59 -13.15
N HIS A 81 -9.63 -9.78 -12.39
CA HIS A 81 -8.24 -10.09 -12.05
C HIS A 81 -8.00 -10.35 -10.57
N ILE A 82 -8.96 -10.04 -9.69
CA ILE A 82 -8.91 -10.60 -8.33
C ILE A 82 -9.25 -12.08 -8.44
N GLN A 83 -8.35 -12.93 -7.95
CA GLN A 83 -8.52 -14.38 -7.94
C GLN A 83 -9.78 -14.77 -7.14
N PRO A 84 -10.48 -15.85 -7.50
CA PRO A 84 -11.56 -16.37 -6.68
C PRO A 84 -11.08 -16.61 -5.24
N ASP A 85 -11.88 -16.19 -4.27
CA ASP A 85 -11.58 -16.28 -2.83
C ASP A 85 -10.26 -15.60 -2.41
N GLY A 86 -9.74 -14.72 -3.28
CA GLY A 86 -8.50 -13.99 -3.06
C GLY A 86 -8.72 -12.56 -2.55
N LEU A 87 -7.62 -11.96 -2.09
CA LEU A 87 -7.54 -10.55 -1.70
C LEU A 87 -6.86 -9.73 -2.77
N GLY A 88 -7.51 -8.65 -3.21
CA GLY A 88 -6.90 -7.63 -4.06
C GLY A 88 -6.14 -6.59 -3.24
N VAL A 89 -4.85 -6.41 -3.49
CA VAL A 89 -4.04 -5.38 -2.84
C VAL A 89 -3.62 -4.35 -3.87
N ILE A 90 -4.03 -3.10 -3.68
CA ILE A 90 -3.71 -1.98 -4.58
C ILE A 90 -2.64 -1.12 -3.94
N GLU A 91 -1.50 -0.95 -4.59
CA GLU A 91 -0.50 0.03 -4.19
C GLU A 91 -0.81 1.39 -4.81
N GLY A 92 -0.94 2.43 -3.99
CA GLY A 92 -1.13 3.80 -4.43
C GLY A 92 0.12 4.42 -5.06
N VAL A 93 -0.08 5.51 -5.77
CA VAL A 93 0.98 6.32 -6.39
C VAL A 93 1.11 7.66 -5.64
N MET A 94 2.31 8.21 -5.55
CA MET A 94 2.57 9.53 -4.93
C MET A 94 1.88 9.70 -3.57
N GLY A 95 1.27 10.84 -3.27
CA GLY A 95 0.38 11.03 -2.13
C GLY A 95 -1.06 10.64 -2.47
N PHE A 96 -1.86 10.37 -1.43
CA PHE A 96 -3.22 9.86 -1.56
C PHE A 96 -4.11 10.71 -2.49
N TYR A 97 -3.97 12.04 -2.41
CA TYR A 97 -4.74 13.00 -3.21
C TYR A 97 -3.98 13.54 -4.44
N ASP A 98 -2.75 13.09 -4.68
CA ASP A 98 -1.93 13.60 -5.78
C ASP A 98 -2.44 13.02 -7.12
N GLY A 99 -3.10 13.83 -7.91
CA GLY A 99 -3.65 13.48 -9.22
C GLY A 99 -2.85 14.07 -10.38
N VAL A 100 -3.41 13.96 -11.58
CA VAL A 100 -2.71 14.23 -12.85
C VAL A 100 -2.18 15.64 -13.05
N SER A 101 -2.74 16.66 -12.39
CA SER A 101 -2.32 18.05 -12.57
C SER A 101 -1.68 18.68 -11.33
N GLY A 102 -1.54 17.94 -10.25
CA GLY A 102 -1.08 18.47 -8.97
C GLY A 102 -2.04 19.44 -8.26
N THR A 103 -3.17 19.76 -8.88
CA THR A 103 -4.22 20.66 -8.35
C THR A 103 -5.58 20.00 -8.23
N THR A 104 -5.68 18.76 -8.65
CA THR A 104 -6.90 17.93 -8.59
C THR A 104 -6.55 16.53 -8.12
N ASP A 105 -7.50 15.83 -7.53
CA ASP A 105 -7.35 14.41 -7.17
C ASP A 105 -7.75 13.44 -8.29
N THR A 106 -8.03 13.95 -9.49
CA THR A 106 -8.33 13.12 -10.67
C THR A 106 -7.21 12.13 -10.95
N ALA A 107 -7.55 10.85 -11.09
CA ALA A 107 -6.66 9.70 -11.25
C ALA A 107 -5.67 9.48 -10.10
N SER A 108 -5.89 10.10 -8.94
CA SER A 108 -5.14 9.82 -7.71
C SER A 108 -5.56 8.47 -7.08
N ALA A 109 -4.81 8.05 -6.06
CA ALA A 109 -5.18 6.90 -5.24
C ALA A 109 -6.53 7.11 -4.52
N ALA A 110 -6.87 8.33 -4.11
CA ALA A 110 -8.16 8.67 -3.51
C ALA A 110 -9.31 8.52 -4.52
N HIS A 111 -9.12 9.01 -5.75
CA HIS A 111 -10.12 8.82 -6.81
C HIS A 111 -10.33 7.34 -7.11
N LEU A 112 -9.26 6.56 -7.25
CA LEU A 112 -9.35 5.12 -7.50
C LEU A 112 -10.08 4.39 -6.36
N ALA A 113 -9.78 4.74 -5.11
CA ALA A 113 -10.43 4.15 -3.94
C ALA A 113 -11.95 4.42 -3.91
N ARG A 114 -12.37 5.66 -4.18
CA ARG A 114 -13.80 6.03 -4.29
C ARG A 114 -14.47 5.32 -5.46
N ALA A 115 -13.87 5.40 -6.64
CA ALA A 115 -14.42 4.81 -7.88
C ALA A 115 -14.68 3.30 -7.75
N THR A 116 -13.86 2.61 -6.96
CA THR A 116 -13.96 1.17 -6.76
C THR A 116 -14.63 0.77 -5.44
N GLY A 117 -14.92 1.71 -4.54
CA GLY A 117 -15.40 1.42 -3.18
C GLY A 117 -14.38 0.65 -2.35
N THR A 118 -13.09 0.84 -2.61
CA THR A 118 -12.01 0.11 -1.93
C THR A 118 -11.61 0.83 -0.64
N PRO A 119 -11.61 0.16 0.53
CA PRO A 119 -11.05 0.72 1.75
C PRO A 119 -9.57 1.07 1.56
N ALA A 120 -9.16 2.25 2.02
CA ALA A 120 -7.79 2.70 1.91
C ALA A 120 -7.11 2.76 3.29
N VAL A 121 -5.85 2.34 3.35
CA VAL A 121 -5.00 2.45 4.54
C VAL A 121 -3.87 3.41 4.24
N LEU A 122 -3.74 4.44 5.09
CA LEU A 122 -2.75 5.49 4.90
C LEU A 122 -1.41 5.10 5.54
N ILE A 123 -0.37 5.00 4.75
CA ILE A 123 1.01 4.79 5.21
C ILE A 123 1.62 6.14 5.54
N VAL A 124 2.06 6.29 6.80
CA VAL A 124 2.59 7.56 7.31
C VAL A 124 3.97 7.34 7.93
N ARG A 125 4.92 8.18 7.55
CA ARG A 125 6.26 8.20 8.13
C ARG A 125 6.41 9.43 9.03
N PRO A 126 6.34 9.28 10.37
CA PRO A 126 6.34 10.40 11.32
C PRO A 126 7.76 10.97 11.55
N LYS A 127 8.44 11.37 10.47
CA LYS A 127 9.82 11.91 10.55
C LYS A 127 9.81 13.33 11.10
N GLY A 128 10.43 13.53 12.27
CA GLY A 128 10.56 14.84 12.90
C GLY A 128 9.22 15.45 13.37
N GLN A 129 8.22 14.63 13.59
CA GLN A 129 6.88 15.04 14.01
C GLN A 129 6.55 14.53 15.42
N SER A 130 5.67 15.25 16.10
CA SER A 130 5.02 14.86 17.34
C SER A 130 3.50 15.06 17.13
N LEU A 131 2.85 15.95 17.86
CA LEU A 131 1.40 16.18 17.73
C LEU A 131 0.97 16.63 16.31
N SER A 132 1.87 17.23 15.52
CA SER A 132 1.62 17.57 14.12
C SER A 132 1.29 16.35 13.25
N LEU A 133 1.70 15.15 13.65
CA LEU A 133 1.30 13.90 12.99
C LEU A 133 -0.22 13.71 13.01
N ALA A 134 -0.88 13.99 14.14
CA ALA A 134 -2.32 13.91 14.26
C ALA A 134 -3.02 14.92 13.33
N ALA A 135 -2.51 16.15 13.26
CA ALA A 135 -3.03 17.17 12.35
C ALA A 135 -2.88 16.76 10.87
N GLN A 136 -1.74 16.16 10.50
CA GLN A 136 -1.51 15.65 9.16
C GLN A 136 -2.52 14.55 8.80
N ILE A 137 -2.66 13.53 9.64
CA ILE A 137 -3.58 12.41 9.39
C ILE A 137 -5.03 12.91 9.37
N HIS A 138 -5.39 13.80 10.29
CA HIS A 138 -6.72 14.42 10.31
C HIS A 138 -7.01 15.19 9.02
N GLY A 139 -6.03 15.94 8.51
CA GLY A 139 -6.14 16.61 7.21
C GLY A 139 -6.45 15.63 6.09
N PHE A 140 -5.71 14.52 5.98
CA PHE A 140 -5.99 13.48 4.97
C PHE A 140 -7.40 12.89 5.11
N ARG A 141 -7.87 12.69 6.33
CA ARG A 141 -9.20 12.15 6.60
C ARG A 141 -10.33 13.09 6.21
N THR A 142 -10.13 14.40 6.34
CA THR A 142 -11.22 15.40 6.24
C THR A 142 -11.12 16.31 5.02
N PHE A 143 -10.03 16.25 4.26
CA PHE A 143 -9.78 17.13 3.12
C PHE A 143 -10.82 16.99 1.99
N ALA A 144 -11.22 15.76 1.69
CA ALA A 144 -12.24 15.45 0.70
C ALA A 144 -12.92 14.13 1.05
N GLU A 145 -14.03 13.80 0.38
CA GLU A 145 -14.66 12.49 0.48
C GLU A 145 -13.66 11.38 0.13
N ASN A 146 -13.55 10.37 1.00
CA ASN A 146 -12.59 9.29 0.84
C ASN A 146 -13.03 8.00 1.55
N THR A 147 -12.24 6.94 1.37
CA THR A 147 -12.48 5.60 1.94
C THR A 147 -11.41 5.21 2.97
N LEU A 148 -10.75 6.17 3.61
CA LEU A 148 -9.71 5.88 4.61
C LEU A 148 -10.30 5.12 5.80
N ALA A 149 -9.79 3.91 6.02
CA ALA A 149 -10.23 2.99 7.05
C ALA A 149 -9.20 2.78 8.18
N GLY A 150 -7.94 3.18 7.96
CA GLY A 150 -6.89 3.01 8.96
C GLY A 150 -5.56 3.63 8.57
N VAL A 151 -4.60 3.50 9.46
CA VAL A 151 -3.23 4.03 9.30
C VAL A 151 -2.22 2.93 9.62
N ILE A 152 -1.17 2.82 8.81
CA ILE A 152 0.05 2.09 9.14
C ILE A 152 1.19 3.11 9.28
N LEU A 153 1.89 3.03 10.40
CA LEU A 153 3.05 3.88 10.65
C LEU A 153 4.33 3.21 10.13
N ASN A 154 5.30 3.98 9.63
CA ASN A 154 6.48 3.43 8.99
C ASN A 154 7.78 4.17 9.36
N GLY A 155 8.89 3.45 9.47
CA GLY A 155 10.24 4.02 9.44
C GLY A 155 10.73 4.64 10.74
N PHE A 156 10.38 4.09 11.89
CA PHE A 156 10.89 4.48 13.20
C PHE A 156 11.09 3.25 14.11
N SER A 157 11.88 3.40 15.17
CA SER A 157 12.19 2.30 16.08
C SER A 157 10.97 1.82 16.88
N ALA A 158 10.91 0.52 17.17
CA ALA A 158 9.82 -0.11 17.90
C ALA A 158 9.49 0.56 19.25
N GLY A 159 10.51 1.05 19.96
CA GLY A 159 10.32 1.76 21.23
C GLY A 159 9.48 3.05 21.14
N MET A 160 9.34 3.62 19.94
CA MET A 160 8.51 4.81 19.71
C MET A 160 7.07 4.46 19.28
N TYR A 161 6.73 3.20 19.11
CA TYR A 161 5.42 2.83 18.57
C TYR A 161 4.26 3.29 19.43
N SER A 162 4.28 3.05 20.75
CA SER A 162 3.20 3.49 21.66
C SER A 162 3.02 5.00 21.63
N PHE A 163 4.10 5.77 21.55
CA PHE A 163 4.05 7.23 21.45
C PHE A 163 3.36 7.69 20.17
N TYR A 164 3.81 7.19 19.01
CA TYR A 164 3.22 7.59 17.73
C TYR A 164 1.81 7.06 17.53
N LYS A 165 1.51 5.85 18.02
CA LYS A 165 0.16 5.30 17.99
C LYS A 165 -0.84 6.21 18.69
N GLN A 166 -0.55 6.61 19.94
CA GLN A 166 -1.42 7.50 20.71
C GLN A 166 -1.66 8.85 20.02
N ILE A 167 -0.66 9.37 19.32
CA ILE A 167 -0.79 10.61 18.56
C ILE A 167 -1.65 10.39 17.32
N ALA A 168 -1.37 9.36 16.53
CA ALA A 168 -2.06 9.08 15.28
C ALA A 168 -3.55 8.80 15.49
N GLU A 169 -3.91 8.07 16.55
CA GLU A 169 -5.30 7.74 16.89
C GLU A 169 -6.14 8.97 17.24
N LYS A 170 -5.51 10.10 17.66
CA LYS A 170 -6.21 11.39 17.85
C LYS A 170 -6.84 11.93 16.55
N ALA A 171 -6.38 11.49 15.40
CA ALA A 171 -6.97 11.84 14.12
C ALA A 171 -8.29 11.10 13.84
N GLY A 172 -8.67 10.13 14.67
CA GLY A 172 -9.93 9.39 14.58
C GLY A 172 -9.91 8.27 13.51
N LEU A 173 -8.73 7.75 13.18
CA LEU A 173 -8.54 6.53 12.41
C LEU A 173 -7.79 5.49 13.26
N PRO A 174 -8.13 4.19 13.16
CA PRO A 174 -7.40 3.15 13.86
C PRO A 174 -5.96 3.03 13.30
N VAL A 175 -4.99 2.81 14.18
CA VAL A 175 -3.63 2.46 13.80
C VAL A 175 -3.53 0.95 13.71
N LEU A 176 -3.38 0.44 12.50
CA LEU A 176 -3.31 -0.99 12.18
C LEU A 176 -1.91 -1.59 12.40
N GLY A 177 -0.98 -0.81 12.90
CA GLY A 177 0.36 -1.25 13.22
C GLY A 177 1.44 -0.35 12.66
N PHE A 178 2.66 -0.86 12.64
CA PHE A 178 3.83 -0.15 12.10
C PHE A 178 4.83 -1.13 11.47
N LEU A 179 5.65 -0.60 10.56
CA LEU A 179 6.82 -1.30 10.03
C LEU A 179 8.09 -0.58 10.52
N PRO A 180 8.95 -1.24 11.32
CA PRO A 180 10.22 -0.66 11.72
C PRO A 180 11.20 -0.57 10.52
N PRO A 181 12.27 0.23 10.60
CA PRO A 181 13.37 0.12 9.66
C PRO A 181 13.99 -1.28 9.73
N VAL A 182 14.21 -1.88 8.56
CA VAL A 182 14.94 -3.15 8.41
C VAL A 182 16.15 -2.88 7.51
N PRO A 183 17.28 -2.41 8.07
CA PRO A 183 18.44 -1.95 7.28
C PRO A 183 18.96 -3.00 6.29
N GLU A 184 18.95 -4.26 6.69
CA GLU A 184 19.42 -5.38 5.86
C GLU A 184 18.43 -5.74 4.73
N ALA A 185 17.25 -5.13 4.73
CA ALA A 185 16.18 -5.38 3.78
C ALA A 185 15.80 -4.12 2.98
N GLU A 186 16.71 -3.15 2.88
CA GLU A 186 16.51 -2.02 1.96
C GLU A 186 16.42 -2.55 0.54
N ILE A 187 15.26 -2.30 -0.08
CA ILE A 187 15.06 -2.55 -1.50
C ILE A 187 15.74 -1.41 -2.24
N PRO A 188 16.79 -1.67 -3.03
CA PRO A 188 17.50 -0.60 -3.74
C PRO A 188 16.56 0.15 -4.68
N ASP A 189 16.90 1.42 -4.95
CA ASP A 189 16.21 2.23 -5.95
C ASP A 189 16.18 1.46 -7.27
N ARG A 190 14.99 1.35 -7.82
CA ARG A 190 14.61 0.35 -8.80
C ARG A 190 15.29 0.59 -10.14
N HIS A 191 16.26 -0.21 -10.45
CA HIS A 191 16.78 -0.36 -11.81
C HIS A 191 16.11 -1.58 -12.43
N LEU A 192 15.15 -1.35 -13.34
CA LEU A 192 14.63 -2.39 -14.21
C LEU A 192 15.68 -2.66 -15.29
N GLY A 193 16.62 -3.51 -14.93
CA GLY A 193 17.46 -4.25 -15.85
C GLY A 193 17.17 -5.75 -15.72
N LEU A 194 17.88 -6.58 -16.47
CA LEU A 194 17.91 -8.03 -16.26
C LEU A 194 18.44 -8.31 -14.84
N VAL A 195 17.57 -8.73 -13.95
CA VAL A 195 17.94 -9.16 -12.59
C VAL A 195 18.51 -10.56 -12.68
N THR A 196 19.71 -10.75 -12.19
CA THR A 196 20.35 -12.08 -12.17
C THR A 196 19.69 -13.02 -11.16
N ALA A 197 19.94 -14.31 -11.26
CA ALA A 197 19.39 -15.29 -10.32
C ALA A 197 19.88 -15.05 -8.89
N ASP A 198 21.13 -14.60 -8.73
CA ASP A 198 21.72 -14.30 -7.42
C ASP A 198 21.09 -13.03 -6.80
N GLU A 199 20.88 -11.98 -7.60
CA GLU A 199 20.17 -10.77 -7.17
C GLU A 199 18.72 -11.06 -6.78
N LEU A 200 18.03 -11.96 -7.49
CA LEU A 200 16.69 -12.42 -7.12
C LEU A 200 16.68 -13.17 -5.78
N SER A 201 17.71 -13.98 -5.50
CA SER A 201 17.83 -14.70 -4.23
C SER A 201 18.03 -13.74 -3.06
N ASP A 202 18.97 -12.79 -3.17
CA ASP A 202 19.21 -11.75 -2.16
C ASP A 202 17.97 -10.90 -1.91
N LEU A 203 17.27 -10.55 -2.97
CA LEU A 203 16.05 -9.74 -2.88
C LEU A 203 14.91 -10.49 -2.18
N ARG A 204 14.76 -11.79 -2.43
CA ARG A 204 13.77 -12.63 -1.74
C ARG A 204 14.06 -12.73 -0.24
N GLU A 205 15.32 -12.91 0.14
CA GLU A 205 15.71 -12.93 1.55
C GLU A 205 15.39 -11.61 2.25
N LYS A 206 15.68 -10.48 1.61
CA LYS A 206 15.32 -9.14 2.10
C LYS A 206 13.81 -8.98 2.29
N ILE A 207 13.03 -9.46 1.31
CA ILE A 207 11.56 -9.41 1.39
C ILE A 207 11.02 -10.31 2.49
N ASP A 208 11.63 -11.47 2.72
CA ASP A 208 11.24 -12.34 3.83
C ASP A 208 11.50 -11.68 5.18
N ARG A 209 12.59 -10.95 5.36
CA ARG A 209 12.85 -10.15 6.57
C ARG A 209 11.84 -9.00 6.74
N LEU A 210 11.43 -8.35 5.65
CA LEU A 210 10.35 -7.36 5.69
C LEU A 210 9.02 -7.97 6.08
N ALA A 211 8.74 -9.19 5.60
CA ALA A 211 7.53 -9.92 5.97
C ALA A 211 7.53 -10.31 7.45
N ASP A 212 8.66 -10.76 8.00
CA ASP A 212 8.79 -11.05 9.43
C ASP A 212 8.44 -9.79 10.26
N ALA A 213 9.02 -8.63 9.90
CA ALA A 213 8.73 -7.37 10.57
C ALA A 213 7.25 -6.94 10.42
N ALA A 214 6.61 -7.23 9.28
CA ALA A 214 5.19 -6.95 9.09
C ALA A 214 4.30 -7.90 9.90
N GLU A 215 4.65 -9.17 10.00
CA GLU A 215 3.92 -10.15 10.81
C GLU A 215 3.95 -9.81 12.31
N GLU A 216 5.05 -9.23 12.78
CA GLU A 216 5.20 -8.79 14.17
C GLU A 216 4.52 -7.44 14.45
N GLY A 217 4.57 -6.51 13.49
CA GLY A 217 4.22 -5.11 13.72
C GLY A 217 2.87 -4.66 13.16
N ILE A 218 2.26 -5.40 12.22
CA ILE A 218 1.03 -5.01 11.52
C ILE A 218 -0.09 -6.01 11.80
N ASP A 219 -1.28 -5.51 12.11
CA ASP A 219 -2.48 -6.34 12.22
C ASP A 219 -2.94 -6.77 10.81
N LEU A 220 -2.33 -7.85 10.32
CA LEU A 220 -2.64 -8.41 9.00
C LEU A 220 -4.07 -8.98 8.93
N HIS A 221 -4.68 -9.35 10.05
CA HIS A 221 -6.05 -9.83 10.07
C HIS A 221 -7.04 -8.69 9.81
N ALA A 222 -6.77 -7.51 10.33
CA ALA A 222 -7.60 -6.33 10.07
C ALA A 222 -7.51 -5.82 8.61
N LEU A 223 -6.53 -6.31 7.82
CA LEU A 223 -6.38 -5.97 6.41
C LEU A 223 -7.14 -6.93 5.47
N CYS A 224 -7.63 -8.05 5.96
CA CYS A 224 -8.39 -9.07 5.22
C CYS A 224 -9.88 -8.93 5.47
#